data_574a2e62e720d40741b935a5fcfe40fe
#
_entry.id   574a2e62e720d40741b935a5fcfe40fe
#
_cell.length_a   1.000
_cell.length_b   1.000
_cell.length_c   1.000
_cell.angle_alpha   90.00
_cell.angle_beta   90.00
_cell.angle_gamma   90.00
#
_symmetry.space_group_name_H-M   'P 1'
#
loop_
_entity.id
_entity.type
_entity.pdbx_description
1 polymer ?
#
loop_
_entity_poly.entity_id
_entity_poly.type
_entity_poly.pdbx_seq_one_letter_code
_entity_poly.pdbx_strand_id
1 'polypeptide(L)'
;VSDVNIAVIALLAIGLMQSPSLVSYAVSFPNRAHHEAEILATFPNLPAGPVELWMSRSSPGRYAVHEFAKNVYNLRAEDGRGRPLAATPSTPYSWKVSGHNGTVRVRYTLYGDRGDGTYTQIDRSHVHLNIPAAFLWARGLDQRPIQVIFKELPPGWRVATQLKPTTNPFVFTAPGLQFFMDSPTTLGPIDIRTWLVSNGQRVDTMRLAIDHLGTAEEVDRYVEMIKKIVAEEAGVFGELAPFDWGIYTFLADYLPWASGDGMEHRNSTSLTETQPLSSGMVDHLGTVAHEFFHSWNVERIRPKTLEPFDFTQANMSGELWLAEGFTSYYGSLSMRRAGFSTDEGLARSLGGAVNAVINSPGRKFFSAVDMSRQAPFVDAAQSIDPQNRVNTFISYYTFGEAIAAGLDLTLRSRFSGMSLDDFMRRMWVKFGKTERPYTLEDVPTTLGEVTGDPAFANDYVHRYITGREVPDYTALFATVGFLFRPVRPDAVWLGDVTFSATAKGVTVASAVLIGQPLYGAGVERGDLITMLDGHAIRSAAGIDSVLALHIAGDTLELRFESRGVLASGRAVLTHDSSMELVLMETAGATPSPEALTARRRWLASKAGIAGAPR
;
A
#
# COMPACT_ATOMS: atom_id res chain seq x y z
N VAL A 1 75.30 -23.78 -32.76
CA VAL A 1 74.51 -22.91 -31.88
C VAL A 1 73.08 -23.08 -32.29
N SER A 2 72.31 -23.83 -31.53
CA SER A 2 70.93 -24.26 -31.78
C SER A 2 69.96 -23.48 -30.90
N ASP A 3 69.05 -22.78 -31.50
CA ASP A 3 67.94 -22.10 -30.84
C ASP A 3 66.82 -23.10 -30.56
N VAL A 4 66.51 -23.29 -29.28
CA VAL A 4 65.34 -24.08 -28.85
C VAL A 4 64.17 -23.13 -28.61
N ASN A 5 63.15 -23.18 -29.47
CA ASN A 5 61.88 -22.51 -29.30
C ASN A 5 61.01 -23.30 -28.28
N ILE A 6 60.77 -22.71 -27.11
CA ILE A 6 59.80 -23.23 -26.12
C ILE A 6 58.46 -22.56 -26.42
N ALA A 7 57.55 -23.32 -27.04
CA ALA A 7 56.15 -22.92 -27.19
C ALA A 7 55.39 -23.12 -25.86
N VAL A 8 55.02 -22.01 -25.19
CA VAL A 8 54.13 -22.04 -24.02
C VAL A 8 52.70 -22.21 -24.51
N ILE A 9 52.13 -23.40 -24.32
CA ILE A 9 50.69 -23.67 -24.57
C ILE A 9 49.94 -23.14 -23.34
N ALA A 10 49.31 -21.97 -23.46
CA ALA A 10 48.36 -21.49 -22.49
C ALA A 10 47.03 -22.25 -22.66
N LEU A 11 46.75 -23.18 -21.77
CA LEU A 11 45.44 -23.81 -21.65
C LEU A 11 44.47 -22.76 -21.08
N LEU A 12 43.65 -22.15 -21.95
CA LEU A 12 42.45 -21.42 -21.54
C LEU A 12 41.43 -22.44 -21.03
N ALA A 13 41.30 -22.57 -19.73
CA ALA A 13 40.17 -23.24 -19.10
C ALA A 13 38.93 -22.36 -19.29
N ILE A 14 38.21 -22.58 -20.40
CA ILE A 14 36.86 -22.09 -20.58
C ILE A 14 36.00 -22.86 -19.57
N GLY A 15 35.79 -22.27 -18.41
CA GLY A 15 34.79 -22.75 -17.49
C GLY A 15 33.42 -22.68 -18.20
N LEU A 16 32.90 -23.83 -18.59
CA LEU A 16 31.50 -23.98 -18.95
C LEU A 16 30.67 -23.46 -17.75
N MET A 17 30.21 -22.20 -17.79
CA MET A 17 29.18 -21.74 -16.92
C MET A 17 27.94 -22.60 -17.23
N GLN A 18 27.70 -23.63 -16.45
CA GLN A 18 26.45 -24.37 -16.47
C GLN A 18 25.34 -23.36 -16.26
N SER A 19 24.39 -23.26 -17.19
CA SER A 19 23.19 -22.47 -17.00
C SER A 19 22.58 -22.81 -15.66
N PRO A 20 22.21 -21.82 -14.85
CA PRO A 20 21.67 -22.07 -13.53
C PRO A 20 20.45 -22.99 -13.62
N SER A 21 20.38 -23.98 -12.76
CA SER A 21 19.33 -25.00 -12.78
C SER A 21 17.97 -24.39 -12.52
N LEU A 22 17.06 -24.56 -13.43
CA LEU A 22 15.71 -24.00 -13.41
C LEU A 22 14.87 -24.65 -12.31
N VAL A 23 14.31 -23.85 -11.41
CA VAL A 23 13.24 -24.25 -10.50
C VAL A 23 11.92 -24.21 -11.29
N SER A 24 11.06 -25.21 -11.11
CA SER A 24 9.79 -25.23 -11.85
C SER A 24 8.60 -25.55 -10.96
N TYR A 25 7.49 -24.86 -11.27
CA TYR A 25 6.19 -25.08 -10.66
C TYR A 25 5.18 -25.46 -11.73
N ALA A 26 4.40 -26.51 -11.48
CA ALA A 26 3.25 -26.88 -12.30
C ALA A 26 2.00 -26.75 -11.41
N VAL A 27 1.03 -25.99 -11.88
CA VAL A 27 -0.18 -25.64 -11.14
C VAL A 27 -1.41 -26.10 -11.92
N SER A 28 -2.35 -26.73 -11.24
CA SER A 28 -3.66 -27.10 -11.78
C SER A 28 -4.76 -26.90 -10.73
N PHE A 29 -6.01 -26.82 -11.19
CA PHE A 29 -7.14 -26.48 -10.34
C PHE A 29 -8.26 -27.54 -10.45
N PRO A 30 -7.97 -28.83 -10.19
CA PRO A 30 -8.97 -29.90 -10.37
C PRO A 30 -10.15 -29.76 -9.41
N ASN A 31 -9.93 -29.20 -8.24
CA ASN A 31 -10.94 -29.01 -7.18
C ASN A 31 -11.26 -27.55 -6.89
N ARG A 32 -11.18 -26.66 -7.90
CA ARG A 32 -11.43 -25.21 -7.76
C ARG A 32 -12.80 -24.87 -7.18
N ALA A 33 -13.77 -25.81 -7.28
CA ALA A 33 -15.09 -25.64 -6.66
C ALA A 33 -15.05 -25.60 -5.13
N HIS A 34 -13.96 -26.04 -4.54
CA HIS A 34 -13.68 -26.07 -3.12
C HIS A 34 -12.43 -25.23 -2.77
N HIS A 35 -12.11 -24.27 -3.63
CA HIS A 35 -11.02 -23.31 -3.43
C HIS A 35 -9.62 -23.93 -3.36
N GLU A 36 -9.39 -25.04 -4.10
CA GLU A 36 -8.13 -25.78 -4.04
C GLU A 36 -7.36 -25.76 -5.35
N ALA A 37 -6.03 -25.60 -5.24
CA ALA A 37 -5.07 -25.84 -6.30
C ALA A 37 -4.14 -27.01 -5.96
N GLU A 38 -3.73 -27.77 -6.96
CA GLU A 38 -2.64 -28.75 -6.87
C GLU A 38 -1.36 -28.14 -7.44
N ILE A 39 -0.30 -28.12 -6.65
CA ILE A 39 0.99 -27.54 -7.03
C ILE A 39 2.08 -28.60 -6.93
N LEU A 40 2.86 -28.73 -8.00
CA LEU A 40 4.07 -29.55 -8.06
C LEU A 40 5.28 -28.62 -8.22
N ALA A 41 6.06 -28.46 -7.17
CA ALA A 41 7.35 -27.76 -7.19
C ALA A 41 8.49 -28.75 -7.47
N THR A 42 9.45 -28.39 -8.32
CA THR A 42 10.64 -29.20 -8.64
C THR A 42 11.90 -28.38 -8.45
N PHE A 43 12.79 -28.88 -7.59
CA PHE A 43 14.08 -28.29 -7.25
C PHE A 43 15.21 -29.22 -7.69
N PRO A 44 15.80 -29.02 -8.89
CA PRO A 44 16.86 -29.90 -9.41
C PRO A 44 18.25 -29.43 -8.96
N ASN A 45 19.24 -30.27 -9.19
CA ASN A 45 20.69 -30.03 -8.97
C ASN A 45 20.95 -29.42 -7.56
N LEU A 46 20.39 -30.06 -6.55
CA LEU A 46 20.58 -29.70 -5.16
C LEU A 46 21.92 -30.23 -4.65
N PRO A 47 22.61 -29.48 -3.79
CA PRO A 47 23.80 -29.96 -3.08
C PRO A 47 23.46 -31.14 -2.17
N ALA A 48 24.45 -31.94 -1.80
CA ALA A 48 24.26 -33.00 -0.82
C ALA A 48 23.79 -32.43 0.53
N GLY A 49 22.92 -33.16 1.21
CA GLY A 49 22.37 -32.76 2.50
C GLY A 49 20.86 -32.48 2.44
N PRO A 50 20.25 -32.04 3.54
CA PRO A 50 18.84 -31.74 3.57
C PRO A 50 18.52 -30.41 2.86
N VAL A 51 17.34 -30.32 2.28
CA VAL A 51 16.75 -29.10 1.73
C VAL A 51 15.70 -28.56 2.68
N GLU A 52 15.72 -27.26 2.90
CA GLU A 52 14.71 -26.56 3.70
C GLU A 52 13.75 -25.85 2.74
N LEU A 53 12.47 -26.26 2.81
CA LEU A 53 11.37 -25.66 2.06
C LEU A 53 10.62 -24.70 2.96
N TRP A 54 10.26 -23.55 2.43
CA TRP A 54 9.56 -22.49 3.17
C TRP A 54 8.29 -22.06 2.45
N MET A 55 7.25 -21.77 3.22
CA MET A 55 6.17 -20.90 2.82
C MET A 55 6.46 -19.49 3.33
N SER A 56 6.18 -18.47 2.52
CA SER A 56 6.43 -17.10 2.93
C SER A 56 5.57 -16.71 4.14
N ARG A 57 6.08 -15.76 4.91
CA ARG A 57 5.39 -15.15 6.05
C ARG A 57 5.09 -13.67 5.84
N SER A 58 5.55 -13.11 4.73
CA SER A 58 5.29 -11.73 4.33
C SER A 58 5.22 -11.64 2.80
N SER A 59 4.68 -10.57 2.30
CA SER A 59 4.49 -10.29 0.89
C SER A 59 4.98 -8.89 0.56
N PRO A 60 5.67 -8.65 -0.59
CA PRO A 60 5.88 -7.30 -1.09
C PRO A 60 4.54 -6.54 -1.13
N GLY A 61 4.55 -5.24 -0.85
CA GLY A 61 3.34 -4.46 -0.68
C GLY A 61 2.62 -4.65 0.67
N ARG A 62 3.10 -5.58 1.54
CA ARG A 62 2.58 -5.79 2.89
C ARG A 62 3.71 -5.86 3.90
N TYR A 63 3.51 -5.21 5.04
CA TYR A 63 4.59 -5.03 6.02
C TYR A 63 4.39 -5.90 7.28
N ALA A 64 3.29 -6.64 7.36
CA ALA A 64 2.95 -7.51 8.48
C ALA A 64 3.30 -8.98 8.23
N VAL A 65 3.23 -9.80 9.28
CA VAL A 65 3.38 -11.25 9.19
C VAL A 65 2.05 -11.89 8.80
N HIS A 66 2.09 -12.74 7.78
CA HIS A 66 0.97 -13.54 7.30
C HIS A 66 1.33 -15.03 7.40
N GLU A 67 0.53 -15.82 8.08
CA GLU A 67 0.77 -17.25 8.24
C GLU A 67 0.18 -18.04 7.06
N PHE A 68 0.73 -17.86 5.84
CA PHE A 68 0.23 -18.49 4.61
C PHE A 68 0.32 -20.02 4.64
N ALA A 69 1.28 -20.58 5.37
CA ALA A 69 1.49 -22.03 5.50
C ALA A 69 0.27 -22.78 6.04
N LYS A 70 -0.64 -22.11 6.78
CA LYS A 70 -1.89 -22.71 7.28
C LYS A 70 -2.79 -23.27 6.17
N ASN A 71 -2.63 -22.77 4.94
CA ASN A 71 -3.42 -23.15 3.78
C ASN A 71 -2.78 -24.27 2.94
N VAL A 72 -1.60 -24.76 3.35
CA VAL A 72 -0.87 -25.84 2.68
C VAL A 72 -1.14 -27.17 3.39
N TYR A 73 -1.60 -28.17 2.64
CA TYR A 73 -1.83 -29.51 3.19
C TYR A 73 -1.55 -30.59 2.15
N ASN A 74 -1.66 -31.86 2.56
CA ASN A 74 -1.36 -33.04 1.73
C ASN A 74 0.03 -32.98 1.07
N LEU A 75 1.03 -32.40 1.77
CA LEU A 75 2.38 -32.23 1.26
C LEU A 75 3.08 -33.59 1.18
N ARG A 76 3.63 -33.89 0.01
CA ARG A 76 4.40 -35.11 -0.26
C ARG A 76 5.64 -34.76 -1.05
N ALA A 77 6.76 -35.31 -0.62
CA ALA A 77 8.06 -35.15 -1.29
C ALA A 77 8.54 -36.45 -1.92
N GLU A 78 9.20 -36.35 -3.08
CA GLU A 78 9.88 -37.44 -3.76
C GLU A 78 11.21 -37.00 -4.37
N ASP A 79 12.11 -37.93 -4.61
CA ASP A 79 13.35 -37.63 -5.32
C ASP A 79 13.15 -37.58 -6.85
N GLY A 80 14.22 -37.29 -7.62
CA GLY A 80 14.17 -37.20 -9.09
C GLY A 80 13.79 -38.51 -9.79
N ARG A 81 13.78 -39.65 -9.07
CA ARG A 81 13.39 -40.97 -9.57
C ARG A 81 11.97 -41.36 -9.10
N GLY A 82 11.28 -40.48 -8.41
CA GLY A 82 9.92 -40.74 -7.85
C GLY A 82 9.92 -41.54 -6.54
N ARG A 83 11.08 -41.72 -5.89
CA ARG A 83 11.16 -42.41 -4.60
C ARG A 83 10.67 -41.45 -3.51
N PRO A 84 9.70 -41.87 -2.67
CA PRO A 84 9.20 -41.03 -1.58
C PRO A 84 10.30 -40.60 -0.62
N LEU A 85 10.24 -39.34 -0.19
CA LEU A 85 11.12 -38.71 0.79
C LEU A 85 10.31 -38.24 2.00
N ALA A 86 10.93 -38.31 3.17
CA ALA A 86 10.35 -37.71 4.36
C ALA A 86 10.44 -36.18 4.30
N ALA A 87 9.32 -35.49 4.39
CA ALA A 87 9.22 -34.06 4.58
C ALA A 87 8.77 -33.80 6.04
N THR A 88 9.70 -33.36 6.89
CA THR A 88 9.43 -33.16 8.31
C THR A 88 9.27 -31.67 8.61
N PRO A 89 8.15 -31.22 9.22
CA PRO A 89 8.01 -29.85 9.67
C PRO A 89 9.17 -29.44 10.58
N SER A 90 9.84 -28.33 10.26
CA SER A 90 10.90 -27.73 11.08
C SER A 90 10.38 -26.57 11.90
N THR A 91 9.42 -25.83 11.33
CA THR A 91 8.65 -24.76 11.95
C THR A 91 7.20 -24.83 11.44
N PRO A 92 6.26 -24.03 11.93
CA PRO A 92 4.90 -24.00 11.38
C PRO A 92 4.81 -23.66 9.88
N TYR A 93 5.87 -23.09 9.29
CA TYR A 93 5.92 -22.59 7.91
C TYR A 93 7.10 -23.14 7.11
N SER A 94 7.82 -24.15 7.62
CA SER A 94 8.93 -24.77 6.89
C SER A 94 9.02 -26.28 7.08
N TRP A 95 9.61 -26.97 6.08
CA TRP A 95 9.78 -28.41 6.05
C TRP A 95 11.20 -28.77 5.66
N LYS A 96 11.77 -29.76 6.33
CA LYS A 96 13.08 -30.32 6.01
C LYS A 96 12.90 -31.62 5.20
N VAL A 97 13.49 -31.67 4.01
CA VAL A 97 13.48 -32.86 3.16
C VAL A 97 14.89 -33.43 3.05
N SER A 98 15.06 -34.72 3.34
CA SER A 98 16.35 -35.41 3.36
C SER A 98 16.33 -36.65 2.47
N GLY A 99 17.54 -37.11 2.06
CA GLY A 99 17.72 -38.38 1.32
C GLY A 99 17.47 -38.29 -0.17
N HIS A 100 17.43 -37.07 -0.74
CA HIS A 100 17.27 -36.88 -2.18
C HIS A 100 18.55 -37.24 -2.97
N ASN A 101 18.40 -37.46 -4.28
CA ASN A 101 19.44 -37.79 -5.23
C ASN A 101 19.92 -36.58 -6.07
N GLY A 102 19.85 -35.38 -5.52
CA GLY A 102 20.12 -34.11 -6.19
C GLY A 102 18.87 -33.45 -6.77
N THR A 103 17.69 -34.07 -6.66
CA THR A 103 16.40 -33.45 -7.04
C THR A 103 15.36 -33.72 -5.96
N VAL A 104 14.58 -32.70 -5.62
CA VAL A 104 13.39 -32.81 -4.77
C VAL A 104 12.19 -32.34 -5.58
N ARG A 105 11.14 -33.15 -5.59
CA ARG A 105 9.80 -32.79 -6.09
C ARG A 105 8.86 -32.77 -4.92
N VAL A 106 8.06 -31.71 -4.83
CA VAL A 106 7.08 -31.54 -3.75
C VAL A 106 5.73 -31.26 -4.36
N ARG A 107 4.78 -32.11 -4.04
CA ARG A 107 3.36 -31.93 -4.37
C ARG A 107 2.62 -31.53 -3.11
N TYR A 108 1.73 -30.54 -3.22
CA TYR A 108 0.86 -30.12 -2.13
C TYR A 108 -0.43 -29.54 -2.67
N THR A 109 -1.47 -29.57 -1.84
CA THR A 109 -2.72 -28.87 -2.07
C THR A 109 -2.68 -27.52 -1.37
N LEU A 110 -3.09 -26.48 -2.07
CA LEU A 110 -3.25 -25.12 -1.56
C LEU A 110 -4.73 -24.77 -1.50
N TYR A 111 -5.21 -24.30 -0.35
CA TYR A 111 -6.53 -23.68 -0.20
C TYR A 111 -6.44 -22.17 -0.30
N GLY A 112 -7.38 -21.53 -1.04
CA GLY A 112 -7.44 -20.09 -1.20
C GLY A 112 -8.86 -19.60 -1.44
N ASP A 113 -9.43 -18.85 -0.48
CA ASP A 113 -10.79 -18.30 -0.54
C ASP A 113 -10.83 -16.89 0.04
N ARG A 114 -9.93 -16.02 -0.47
CA ARG A 114 -9.92 -14.61 -0.13
C ARG A 114 -9.36 -13.79 -1.30
N GLY A 115 -10.24 -12.99 -1.93
CA GLY A 115 -9.92 -12.13 -3.07
C GLY A 115 -9.48 -10.74 -2.63
N ASP A 116 -8.21 -10.60 -2.25
CA ASP A 116 -7.52 -9.32 -2.06
C ASP A 116 -6.07 -9.44 -2.55
N GLY A 117 -5.31 -8.35 -2.56
CA GLY A 117 -3.92 -8.35 -3.01
C GLY A 117 -2.99 -9.24 -2.17
N THR A 118 -3.34 -9.52 -0.91
CA THR A 118 -2.47 -10.23 0.05
C THR A 118 -2.59 -11.75 -0.04
N TYR A 119 -3.77 -12.28 -0.37
CA TYR A 119 -4.07 -13.70 -0.27
C TYR A 119 -4.33 -14.34 -1.63
N THR A 120 -4.91 -15.51 -1.62
CA THR A 120 -5.23 -16.30 -2.81
C THR A 120 -6.74 -16.54 -2.84
N GLN A 121 -7.35 -16.30 -4.01
CA GLN A 121 -8.72 -16.68 -4.33
C GLN A 121 -8.68 -17.75 -5.41
N ILE A 122 -9.39 -18.85 -5.19
CA ILE A 122 -9.58 -19.92 -6.18
C ILE A 122 -11.06 -20.26 -6.19
N ASP A 123 -11.73 -20.12 -7.33
CA ASP A 123 -13.14 -20.51 -7.45
C ASP A 123 -13.47 -21.02 -8.87
N ARG A 124 -14.77 -21.25 -9.13
CA ARG A 124 -15.22 -21.79 -10.42
C ARG A 124 -15.06 -20.81 -11.56
N SER A 125 -15.06 -19.51 -11.26
CA SER A 125 -15.07 -18.44 -12.24
C SER A 125 -13.68 -17.90 -12.53
N HIS A 126 -12.82 -17.76 -11.50
CA HIS A 126 -11.50 -17.17 -11.63
C HIS A 126 -10.52 -17.68 -10.56
N VAL A 127 -9.25 -17.31 -10.72
CA VAL A 127 -8.19 -17.52 -9.74
C VAL A 127 -7.33 -16.26 -9.66
N HIS A 128 -7.09 -15.80 -8.44
CA HIS A 128 -6.08 -14.81 -8.11
C HIS A 128 -5.02 -15.45 -7.21
N LEU A 129 -3.76 -15.38 -7.61
CA LEU A 129 -2.62 -15.89 -6.85
C LEU A 129 -1.70 -14.73 -6.45
N ASN A 130 -1.65 -14.41 -5.16
CA ASN A 130 -0.49 -13.75 -4.60
C ASN A 130 0.60 -14.81 -4.40
N ILE A 131 1.72 -14.66 -5.09
CA ILE A 131 2.76 -15.71 -5.16
C ILE A 131 3.31 -16.10 -3.78
N PRO A 132 3.65 -15.18 -2.86
CA PRO A 132 4.05 -15.51 -1.49
C PRO A 132 3.03 -16.36 -0.72
N ALA A 133 1.74 -16.16 -1.00
CA ALA A 133 0.65 -16.91 -0.39
C ALA A 133 0.40 -18.29 -1.04
N ALA A 134 1.03 -18.56 -2.20
CA ALA A 134 0.74 -19.73 -3.00
C ALA A 134 1.90 -20.72 -3.11
N PHE A 135 3.15 -20.25 -3.18
CA PHE A 135 4.27 -21.10 -3.59
C PHE A 135 5.30 -21.34 -2.50
N LEU A 136 5.58 -22.62 -2.22
CA LEU A 136 6.74 -23.04 -1.44
C LEU A 136 8.03 -22.75 -2.22
N TRP A 137 9.07 -22.29 -1.52
CA TRP A 137 10.39 -22.06 -2.09
C TRP A 137 11.49 -22.79 -1.29
N ALA A 138 12.64 -23.02 -1.89
CA ALA A 138 13.75 -23.71 -1.25
C ALA A 138 14.86 -22.73 -0.88
N ARG A 139 15.28 -22.71 0.39
CA ARG A 139 16.31 -21.82 0.91
C ARG A 139 17.64 -22.01 0.17
N GLY A 140 18.30 -20.90 -0.17
CA GLY A 140 19.57 -20.90 -0.88
C GLY A 140 19.47 -21.10 -2.39
N LEU A 141 18.24 -21.07 -2.96
CA LEU A 141 18.01 -21.12 -4.41
C LEU A 141 17.50 -19.81 -5.00
N ASP A 142 17.61 -18.72 -4.25
CA ASP A 142 17.00 -17.41 -4.52
C ASP A 142 17.39 -16.81 -5.88
N GLN A 143 18.61 -17.10 -6.34
CA GLN A 143 19.15 -16.61 -7.62
C GLN A 143 18.89 -17.53 -8.81
N ARG A 144 18.19 -18.65 -8.60
CA ARG A 144 17.87 -19.57 -9.71
C ARG A 144 16.68 -19.05 -10.50
N PRO A 145 16.73 -19.15 -11.84
CA PRO A 145 15.57 -18.85 -12.67
C PRO A 145 14.42 -19.80 -12.34
N ILE A 146 13.22 -19.26 -12.46
CA ILE A 146 11.98 -19.97 -12.11
C ILE A 146 11.09 -20.04 -13.34
N GLN A 147 10.39 -21.16 -13.50
CA GLN A 147 9.34 -21.33 -14.49
C GLN A 147 8.04 -21.76 -13.78
N VAL A 148 6.93 -21.16 -14.16
CA VAL A 148 5.59 -21.60 -13.76
C VAL A 148 4.79 -22.03 -14.97
N ILE A 149 4.05 -23.14 -14.83
CA ILE A 149 3.24 -23.76 -15.88
C ILE A 149 1.83 -23.95 -15.32
N PHE A 150 0.84 -23.30 -15.91
CA PHE A 150 -0.57 -23.50 -15.59
C PHE A 150 -1.13 -24.58 -16.49
N LYS A 151 -1.68 -25.65 -15.88
CA LYS A 151 -2.13 -26.85 -16.60
C LYS A 151 -3.64 -27.03 -16.48
N GLU A 152 -4.21 -27.66 -17.48
CA GLU A 152 -5.60 -28.13 -17.45
C GLU A 152 -6.60 -27.02 -17.12
N LEU A 153 -6.35 -25.81 -17.66
CA LEU A 153 -7.26 -24.69 -17.48
C LEU A 153 -8.56 -24.92 -18.24
N PRO A 154 -9.70 -24.43 -17.73
CA PRO A 154 -10.96 -24.46 -18.46
C PRO A 154 -10.86 -23.76 -19.81
N PRO A 155 -11.64 -24.19 -20.81
CA PRO A 155 -11.70 -23.51 -22.10
C PRO A 155 -12.04 -22.02 -21.95
N GLY A 156 -11.33 -21.14 -22.67
CA GLY A 156 -11.52 -19.69 -22.63
C GLY A 156 -10.78 -18.97 -21.51
N TRP A 157 -10.19 -19.68 -20.57
CA TRP A 157 -9.37 -19.07 -19.53
C TRP A 157 -8.06 -18.50 -20.11
N ARG A 158 -7.67 -17.35 -19.61
CA ARG A 158 -6.43 -16.65 -19.89
C ARG A 158 -5.62 -16.49 -18.62
N VAL A 159 -4.34 -16.15 -18.79
CA VAL A 159 -3.43 -15.86 -17.67
C VAL A 159 -2.88 -14.45 -17.85
N ALA A 160 -2.99 -13.63 -16.83
CA ALA A 160 -2.39 -12.30 -16.75
C ALA A 160 -1.45 -12.22 -15.54
N THR A 161 -0.21 -11.77 -15.78
CA THR A 161 0.83 -11.62 -14.76
C THR A 161 1.93 -10.69 -15.30
N GLN A 162 2.80 -10.19 -14.43
CA GLN A 162 4.02 -9.46 -14.83
C GLN A 162 5.21 -10.39 -15.14
N LEU A 163 5.08 -11.69 -14.90
CA LEU A 163 6.13 -12.67 -15.25
C LEU A 163 6.47 -12.61 -16.75
N LYS A 164 7.71 -12.94 -17.08
CA LYS A 164 8.17 -12.97 -18.48
C LYS A 164 7.37 -14.00 -19.28
N PRO A 165 6.66 -13.58 -20.33
CA PRO A 165 5.92 -14.51 -21.19
C PRO A 165 6.87 -15.39 -22.01
N THR A 166 6.38 -16.59 -22.40
CA THR A 166 7.03 -17.47 -23.37
C THR A 166 6.17 -17.59 -24.62
N THR A 167 6.58 -18.45 -25.57
CA THR A 167 5.73 -18.77 -26.73
C THR A 167 4.47 -19.56 -26.38
N ASN A 168 4.45 -20.20 -25.21
CA ASN A 168 3.26 -20.86 -24.69
C ASN A 168 2.54 -19.88 -23.72
N PRO A 169 1.26 -19.52 -23.95
CA PRO A 169 0.52 -18.55 -23.13
C PRO A 169 0.24 -19.00 -21.70
N PHE A 170 0.54 -20.24 -21.35
CA PHE A 170 0.37 -20.82 -20.03
C PHE A 170 1.71 -21.09 -19.31
N VAL A 171 2.82 -20.62 -19.89
CA VAL A 171 4.17 -20.82 -19.33
C VAL A 171 4.88 -19.48 -19.21
N PHE A 172 5.34 -19.18 -18.00
CA PHE A 172 6.00 -17.93 -17.67
C PHE A 172 7.31 -18.19 -16.93
N THR A 173 8.22 -17.19 -16.93
CA THR A 173 9.50 -17.31 -16.26
C THR A 173 9.81 -16.06 -15.42
N ALA A 174 10.61 -16.26 -14.37
CA ALA A 174 11.20 -15.20 -13.57
C ALA A 174 12.72 -15.38 -13.47
N PRO A 175 13.51 -14.28 -13.33
CA PRO A 175 14.95 -14.36 -13.20
C PRO A 175 15.42 -14.97 -11.87
N GLY A 176 14.62 -14.86 -10.82
CA GLY A 176 14.92 -15.34 -9.47
C GLY A 176 13.73 -15.18 -8.53
N LEU A 177 13.95 -15.50 -7.25
CA LEU A 177 12.91 -15.57 -6.23
C LEU A 177 12.25 -14.20 -5.97
N GLN A 178 13.02 -13.12 -5.83
CA GLN A 178 12.48 -11.79 -5.55
C GLN A 178 11.44 -11.37 -6.59
N PHE A 179 11.80 -11.44 -7.87
CA PHE A 179 10.89 -11.12 -8.97
C PHE A 179 9.67 -12.07 -9.03
N PHE A 180 9.89 -13.38 -8.78
CA PHE A 180 8.81 -14.36 -8.78
C PHE A 180 7.78 -14.06 -7.68
N MET A 181 8.24 -13.81 -6.47
CA MET A 181 7.39 -13.54 -5.31
C MET A 181 6.62 -12.22 -5.44
N ASP A 182 7.15 -11.28 -6.23
CA ASP A 182 6.50 -10.00 -6.53
C ASP A 182 5.58 -10.05 -7.77
N SER A 183 5.19 -11.23 -8.25
CA SER A 183 4.50 -11.38 -9.52
C SER A 183 3.10 -11.99 -9.38
N PRO A 184 2.09 -11.24 -8.92
CA PRO A 184 0.74 -11.77 -8.82
C PRO A 184 0.23 -12.26 -10.17
N THR A 185 -0.71 -13.20 -10.13
CA THR A 185 -1.23 -13.83 -11.33
C THR A 185 -2.74 -14.02 -11.22
N THR A 186 -3.46 -13.51 -12.20
CA THR A 186 -4.91 -13.73 -12.34
C THR A 186 -5.19 -14.66 -13.52
N LEU A 187 -6.09 -15.63 -13.32
CA LEU A 187 -6.52 -16.60 -14.33
C LEU A 187 -8.06 -16.66 -14.37
N GLY A 188 -8.60 -16.67 -15.57
CA GLY A 188 -10.05 -16.75 -15.75
C GLY A 188 -10.47 -16.39 -17.16
N PRO A 189 -11.77 -16.25 -17.42
CA PRO A 189 -12.30 -15.70 -18.68
C PRO A 189 -12.18 -14.15 -18.67
N ILE A 190 -11.05 -13.65 -18.19
CA ILE A 190 -10.78 -12.23 -17.97
C ILE A 190 -10.83 -11.42 -19.24
N ASP A 191 -11.39 -10.22 -19.15
CA ASP A 191 -11.30 -9.22 -20.22
C ASP A 191 -9.93 -8.56 -20.24
N ILE A 192 -9.31 -8.50 -21.42
CA ILE A 192 -8.00 -7.86 -21.57
C ILE A 192 -8.13 -6.69 -22.54
N ARG A 193 -7.64 -5.52 -22.11
CA ARG A 193 -7.45 -4.33 -22.94
C ARG A 193 -5.98 -3.95 -22.92
N THR A 194 -5.46 -3.58 -24.08
CA THR A 194 -4.07 -3.14 -24.24
C THR A 194 -4.01 -1.84 -25.00
N TRP A 195 -3.07 -0.99 -24.61
CA TRP A 195 -2.75 0.21 -25.37
C TRP A 195 -1.25 0.46 -25.31
N LEU A 196 -0.75 1.20 -26.28
CA LEU A 196 0.67 1.55 -26.37
C LEU A 196 0.88 2.94 -25.81
N VAL A 197 2.00 3.12 -25.10
CA VAL A 197 2.42 4.42 -24.56
C VAL A 197 3.85 4.67 -24.99
N SER A 198 4.08 5.83 -25.64
CA SER A 198 5.43 6.27 -26.02
C SER A 198 6.15 6.81 -24.79
N ASN A 199 7.36 6.33 -24.53
CA ASN A 199 8.22 6.76 -23.43
C ASN A 199 9.63 7.08 -23.98
N GLY A 200 9.79 8.29 -24.48
CA GLY A 200 11.00 8.66 -25.21
C GLY A 200 11.18 7.85 -26.50
N GLN A 201 12.27 7.08 -26.56
CA GLN A 201 12.55 6.19 -27.69
C GLN A 201 11.91 4.80 -27.56
N ARG A 202 11.31 4.49 -26.39
CA ARG A 202 10.63 3.20 -26.16
C ARG A 202 9.14 3.35 -26.41
N VAL A 203 8.52 2.20 -26.70
CA VAL A 203 7.07 2.04 -26.69
C VAL A 203 6.76 0.91 -25.72
N ASP A 204 6.10 1.23 -24.65
CA ASP A 204 5.68 0.25 -23.65
C ASP A 204 4.19 -0.10 -23.85
N THR A 205 3.81 -1.31 -23.47
CA THR A 205 2.43 -1.79 -23.49
C THR A 205 1.82 -1.68 -22.11
N MET A 206 0.72 -0.95 -22.00
CA MET A 206 -0.14 -0.98 -20.82
C MET A 206 -1.25 -2.00 -21.04
N ARG A 207 -1.59 -2.74 -20.01
CA ARG A 207 -2.60 -3.80 -20.07
C ARG A 207 -3.51 -3.71 -18.85
N LEU A 208 -4.82 -3.66 -19.08
CA LEU A 208 -5.82 -3.97 -18.07
C LEU A 208 -6.27 -5.42 -18.30
N ALA A 209 -6.16 -6.26 -17.28
CA ALA A 209 -6.70 -7.61 -17.21
C ALA A 209 -7.73 -7.62 -16.07
N ILE A 210 -9.01 -7.74 -16.39
CA ILE A 210 -10.09 -7.51 -15.45
C ILE A 210 -11.10 -8.66 -15.44
N ASP A 211 -11.45 -9.14 -14.24
CA ASP A 211 -12.63 -9.97 -14.00
C ASP A 211 -13.73 -9.09 -13.37
N HIS A 212 -14.91 -9.10 -13.98
CA HIS A 212 -16.00 -8.20 -13.63
C HIS A 212 -17.36 -8.75 -14.10
N LEU A 213 -18.45 -8.18 -13.56
CA LEU A 213 -19.82 -8.52 -13.96
C LEU A 213 -20.49 -7.44 -14.84
N GLY A 214 -19.71 -6.48 -15.33
CA GLY A 214 -20.18 -5.37 -16.15
C GLY A 214 -20.15 -5.67 -17.65
N THR A 215 -20.21 -4.61 -18.47
CA THR A 215 -20.19 -4.68 -19.93
C THR A 215 -18.82 -4.34 -20.51
N ALA A 216 -18.58 -4.74 -21.77
CA ALA A 216 -17.35 -4.40 -22.48
C ALA A 216 -17.18 -2.87 -22.65
N GLU A 217 -18.28 -2.14 -22.84
CA GLU A 217 -18.28 -0.68 -22.96
C GLU A 217 -17.91 0.02 -21.64
N GLU A 218 -18.25 -0.57 -20.51
CA GLU A 218 -17.80 -0.09 -19.18
C GLU A 218 -16.31 -0.25 -19.02
N VAL A 219 -15.76 -1.40 -19.42
CA VAL A 219 -14.32 -1.64 -19.42
C VAL A 219 -13.60 -0.66 -20.35
N ASP A 220 -14.11 -0.43 -21.56
CA ASP A 220 -13.49 0.50 -22.50
C ASP A 220 -13.48 1.94 -21.95
N ARG A 221 -14.56 2.40 -21.31
CA ARG A 221 -14.60 3.70 -20.63
C ARG A 221 -13.60 3.77 -19.48
N TYR A 222 -13.49 2.71 -18.69
CA TYR A 222 -12.57 2.66 -17.57
C TYR A 222 -11.11 2.73 -18.02
N VAL A 223 -10.76 2.07 -19.12
CA VAL A 223 -9.44 2.19 -19.76
C VAL A 223 -9.11 3.64 -20.13
N GLU A 224 -10.08 4.38 -20.72
CA GLU A 224 -9.85 5.80 -21.05
C GLU A 224 -9.63 6.68 -19.81
N MET A 225 -10.22 6.31 -18.67
CA MET A 225 -9.95 6.99 -17.41
C MET A 225 -8.56 6.64 -16.86
N ILE A 226 -8.16 5.37 -16.88
CA ILE A 226 -6.81 4.92 -16.47
C ILE A 226 -5.72 5.63 -17.29
N LYS A 227 -5.91 5.77 -18.61
CA LYS A 227 -4.96 6.49 -19.48
C LYS A 227 -4.66 7.91 -19.00
N LYS A 228 -5.67 8.62 -18.50
CA LYS A 228 -5.49 9.98 -17.97
C LYS A 228 -4.68 9.99 -16.68
N ILE A 229 -4.91 9.03 -15.77
CA ILE A 229 -4.10 8.88 -14.55
C ILE A 229 -2.64 8.58 -14.92
N VAL A 230 -2.41 7.60 -15.79
CA VAL A 230 -1.08 7.24 -16.27
C VAL A 230 -0.34 8.47 -16.84
N ALA A 231 -1.02 9.30 -17.62
CA ALA A 231 -0.43 10.50 -18.20
C ALA A 231 -0.09 11.57 -17.15
N GLU A 232 -0.96 11.79 -16.15
CA GLU A 232 -0.71 12.74 -15.07
C GLU A 232 0.49 12.33 -14.21
N GLU A 233 0.57 11.08 -13.83
CA GLU A 233 1.64 10.59 -12.96
C GLU A 233 2.98 10.48 -13.68
N ALA A 234 2.99 10.01 -14.91
CA ALA A 234 4.18 10.08 -15.76
C ALA A 234 4.68 11.53 -15.91
N GLY A 235 3.77 12.51 -15.96
CA GLY A 235 4.11 13.93 -16.00
C GLY A 235 4.79 14.44 -14.73
N VAL A 236 4.56 13.84 -13.57
CA VAL A 236 5.28 14.16 -12.32
C VAL A 236 6.77 13.83 -12.48
N PHE A 237 7.10 12.66 -13.02
CA PHE A 237 8.48 12.20 -13.18
C PHE A 237 9.11 12.61 -14.52
N GLY A 238 8.30 13.01 -15.52
CA GLY A 238 8.71 13.35 -16.87
C GLY A 238 8.90 12.15 -17.82
N GLU A 239 8.66 10.94 -17.33
CA GLU A 239 8.76 9.68 -18.08
C GLU A 239 8.05 8.54 -17.33
N LEU A 240 7.72 7.46 -18.02
CA LEU A 240 7.31 6.20 -17.38
C LEU A 240 8.52 5.48 -16.76
N ALA A 241 8.27 4.77 -15.68
CA ALA A 241 9.22 3.80 -15.16
C ALA A 241 9.56 2.74 -16.24
N PRO A 242 10.79 2.18 -16.25
CA PRO A 242 11.14 1.12 -17.19
C PRO A 242 10.44 -0.18 -16.77
N PHE A 243 9.51 -0.68 -17.58
CA PHE A 243 8.89 -1.97 -17.34
C PHE A 243 9.74 -3.09 -17.92
N ASP A 244 10.00 -4.13 -17.12
CA ASP A 244 10.64 -5.33 -17.62
C ASP A 244 9.74 -5.94 -18.70
N TRP A 245 10.30 -6.44 -19.76
CA TRP A 245 9.57 -6.95 -20.94
C TRP A 245 8.70 -5.90 -21.67
N GLY A 246 8.77 -4.60 -21.30
CA GLY A 246 8.00 -3.51 -21.91
C GLY A 246 6.49 -3.57 -21.65
N ILE A 247 6.05 -4.20 -20.57
CA ILE A 247 4.63 -4.38 -20.24
C ILE A 247 4.38 -4.00 -18.77
N TYR A 248 3.33 -3.18 -18.53
CA TYR A 248 2.71 -2.99 -17.23
C TYR A 248 1.28 -3.54 -17.23
N THR A 249 0.86 -4.18 -16.14
CA THR A 249 -0.47 -4.80 -16.06
C THR A 249 -1.23 -4.37 -14.81
N PHE A 250 -2.41 -3.79 -15.01
CA PHE A 250 -3.43 -3.66 -13.98
C PHE A 250 -4.20 -4.98 -13.91
N LEU A 251 -4.09 -5.72 -12.81
CA LEU A 251 -4.84 -6.93 -12.52
C LEU A 251 -6.02 -6.55 -11.64
N ALA A 252 -7.23 -6.60 -12.17
CA ALA A 252 -8.42 -6.11 -11.48
C ALA A 252 -9.48 -7.21 -11.31
N ASP A 253 -9.92 -7.42 -10.07
CA ASP A 253 -11.00 -8.34 -9.71
C ASP A 253 -12.12 -7.52 -9.03
N TYR A 254 -13.06 -6.99 -9.85
CA TYR A 254 -14.18 -6.16 -9.38
C TYR A 254 -15.45 -7.01 -9.26
N LEU A 255 -15.51 -7.75 -8.16
CA LEU A 255 -16.45 -8.83 -7.93
C LEU A 255 -17.11 -8.69 -6.54
N PRO A 256 -18.41 -8.97 -6.39
CA PRO A 256 -19.12 -8.80 -5.12
C PRO A 256 -18.55 -9.62 -3.95
N TRP A 257 -17.75 -10.63 -4.22
CA TRP A 257 -17.09 -11.47 -3.21
C TRP A 257 -15.61 -11.18 -3.02
N ALA A 258 -15.06 -10.19 -3.72
CA ALA A 258 -13.72 -9.67 -3.45
C ALA A 258 -13.71 -8.83 -2.16
N SER A 259 -12.54 -8.47 -1.68
CA SER A 259 -12.35 -7.48 -0.62
C SER A 259 -11.71 -6.24 -1.26
N GLY A 260 -12.13 -5.03 -0.89
CA GLY A 260 -11.52 -3.81 -1.41
C GLY A 260 -10.06 -3.70 -0.98
N ASP A 261 -9.13 -3.67 -1.94
CA ASP A 261 -7.68 -3.63 -1.71
C ASP A 261 -6.93 -3.14 -2.96
N GLY A 262 -5.76 -2.53 -2.75
CA GLY A 262 -4.75 -2.29 -3.77
C GLY A 262 -3.42 -2.86 -3.29
N MET A 263 -2.59 -3.32 -4.22
CA MET A 263 -1.23 -3.75 -3.90
C MET A 263 -0.33 -3.58 -5.11
N GLU A 264 0.71 -2.81 -4.87
CA GLU A 264 1.72 -2.49 -5.85
C GLU A 264 2.67 -3.65 -6.12
N HIS A 265 3.17 -3.70 -7.35
CA HIS A 265 4.21 -4.62 -7.81
C HIS A 265 5.05 -3.96 -8.89
N ARG A 266 6.25 -4.48 -9.13
CA ARG A 266 7.25 -3.88 -10.01
C ARG A 266 6.74 -3.52 -11.42
N ASN A 267 5.93 -4.36 -12.06
CA ASN A 267 5.34 -4.11 -13.38
C ASN A 267 3.85 -4.44 -13.45
N SER A 268 3.20 -4.50 -12.32
CA SER A 268 1.76 -4.73 -12.22
C SER A 268 1.21 -4.14 -10.94
N THR A 269 -0.09 -4.15 -10.81
CA THR A 269 -0.78 -3.93 -9.54
C THR A 269 -1.98 -4.85 -9.45
N SER A 270 -2.29 -5.33 -8.25
CA SER A 270 -3.53 -6.03 -7.94
C SER A 270 -4.55 -5.03 -7.41
N LEU A 271 -5.74 -5.04 -8.00
CA LEU A 271 -6.85 -4.13 -7.68
C LEU A 271 -8.09 -4.96 -7.40
N THR A 272 -8.64 -4.89 -6.20
CA THR A 272 -9.85 -5.66 -5.86
C THR A 272 -10.91 -4.75 -5.28
N GLU A 273 -12.17 -4.93 -5.71
CA GLU A 273 -13.31 -4.15 -5.23
C GLU A 273 -14.61 -4.94 -5.29
N THR A 274 -15.53 -4.61 -4.37
CA THR A 274 -16.84 -5.26 -4.30
C THR A 274 -17.91 -4.57 -5.15
N GLN A 275 -17.70 -3.30 -5.48
CA GLN A 275 -18.64 -2.53 -6.31
C GLN A 275 -18.39 -2.79 -7.79
N PRO A 276 -19.45 -2.89 -8.62
CA PRO A 276 -19.30 -3.02 -10.06
C PRO A 276 -18.84 -1.70 -10.72
N LEU A 277 -18.24 -1.79 -11.91
CA LEU A 277 -17.81 -0.63 -12.70
C LEU A 277 -18.94 0.38 -12.92
N SER A 278 -20.18 -0.09 -13.09
CA SER A 278 -21.34 0.77 -13.34
C SER A 278 -21.57 1.86 -12.28
N SER A 279 -21.18 1.62 -11.03
CA SER A 279 -21.38 2.55 -9.90
C SER A 279 -20.09 2.99 -9.20
N GLY A 280 -19.02 2.19 -9.26
CA GLY A 280 -17.79 2.43 -8.50
C GLY A 280 -16.61 2.95 -9.34
N MET A 281 -16.76 3.17 -10.62
CA MET A 281 -15.64 3.42 -11.56
C MET A 281 -14.70 4.55 -11.13
N VAL A 282 -15.23 5.65 -10.58
CA VAL A 282 -14.40 6.78 -10.11
C VAL A 282 -13.68 6.44 -8.81
N ASP A 283 -14.34 5.72 -7.91
CA ASP A 283 -13.74 5.31 -6.63
C ASP A 283 -12.60 4.30 -6.88
N HIS A 284 -12.84 3.31 -7.76
CA HIS A 284 -11.80 2.35 -8.19
C HIS A 284 -10.59 3.04 -8.84
N LEU A 285 -10.83 4.14 -9.56
CA LEU A 285 -9.76 4.91 -10.18
C LEU A 285 -8.86 5.59 -9.14
N GLY A 286 -9.37 5.91 -7.96
CA GLY A 286 -8.58 6.40 -6.83
C GLY A 286 -7.52 5.39 -6.40
N THR A 287 -7.89 4.10 -6.30
CA THR A 287 -6.94 2.99 -6.03
C THR A 287 -5.94 2.84 -7.17
N VAL A 288 -6.39 2.90 -8.43
CA VAL A 288 -5.47 2.88 -9.60
C VAL A 288 -4.43 4.00 -9.51
N ALA A 289 -4.84 5.22 -9.13
CA ALA A 289 -3.92 6.36 -9.02
C ALA A 289 -2.92 6.18 -7.87
N HIS A 290 -3.30 5.54 -6.77
CA HIS A 290 -2.37 5.20 -5.70
C HIS A 290 -1.38 4.13 -6.18
N GLU A 291 -1.89 3.02 -6.68
CA GLU A 291 -1.07 1.84 -7.02
C GLU A 291 -0.16 2.07 -8.22
N PHE A 292 -0.60 2.83 -9.22
CA PHE A 292 0.27 3.09 -10.37
C PHE A 292 1.42 4.04 -10.03
N PHE A 293 1.23 4.99 -9.11
CA PHE A 293 2.30 5.87 -8.63
C PHE A 293 3.46 5.08 -8.00
N HIS A 294 3.16 3.94 -7.41
CA HIS A 294 4.17 3.02 -6.88
C HIS A 294 5.12 2.45 -7.93
N SER A 295 4.80 2.51 -9.22
CA SER A 295 5.76 2.16 -10.27
C SER A 295 7.10 2.91 -10.14
N TRP A 296 7.07 4.11 -9.59
CA TRP A 296 8.25 4.89 -9.22
C TRP A 296 8.50 4.84 -7.72
N ASN A 297 7.52 5.25 -6.92
CA ASN A 297 7.61 5.38 -5.45
C ASN A 297 7.08 4.13 -4.78
N VAL A 298 7.91 3.31 -4.52
CA VAL A 298 8.45 2.22 -3.74
C VAL A 298 9.02 1.10 -4.61
N GLU A 299 8.54 0.92 -5.83
CA GLU A 299 9.06 -0.18 -6.64
C GLU A 299 10.46 0.08 -7.19
N ARG A 300 10.83 1.35 -7.34
CA ARG A 300 12.16 1.75 -7.84
C ARG A 300 12.85 2.82 -6.97
N ILE A 301 12.12 3.81 -6.48
CA ILE A 301 12.58 4.64 -5.36
C ILE A 301 12.33 3.83 -4.10
N ARG A 302 13.23 2.88 -3.81
CA ARG A 302 13.01 1.83 -2.84
C ARG A 302 13.76 2.08 -1.54
N PRO A 303 13.11 1.99 -0.37
CA PRO A 303 13.79 2.05 0.92
C PRO A 303 14.80 0.90 1.07
N LYS A 304 15.98 1.20 1.61
CA LYS A 304 17.00 0.17 1.89
C LYS A 304 16.52 -0.90 2.86
N THR A 305 15.58 -0.57 3.71
CA THR A 305 14.96 -1.48 4.68
C THR A 305 14.05 -2.53 4.03
N LEU A 306 13.64 -2.33 2.78
CA LEU A 306 12.80 -3.25 1.99
C LEU A 306 13.58 -3.98 0.89
N GLU A 307 14.93 -3.86 0.84
CA GLU A 307 15.73 -4.44 -0.24
C GLU A 307 17.00 -5.16 0.28
N PRO A 308 17.16 -6.49 0.05
CA PRO A 308 16.17 -7.39 -0.52
C PRO A 308 15.00 -7.64 0.45
N PHE A 309 13.83 -7.98 -0.08
CA PHE A 309 12.66 -8.30 0.75
C PHE A 309 12.87 -9.67 1.45
N ASP A 310 12.57 -9.74 2.76
CA ASP A 310 12.67 -10.97 3.54
C ASP A 310 11.31 -11.66 3.65
N PHE A 311 11.17 -12.79 2.97
CA PHE A 311 9.93 -13.58 2.97
C PHE A 311 9.70 -14.41 4.24
N THR A 312 10.65 -14.41 5.17
CA THR A 312 10.58 -15.24 6.39
C THR A 312 10.07 -14.50 7.61
N GLN A 313 9.97 -13.17 7.54
CA GLN A 313 9.55 -12.31 8.64
C GLN A 313 8.92 -11.01 8.14
N ALA A 314 8.40 -10.19 9.04
CA ALA A 314 7.95 -8.84 8.70
C ALA A 314 9.15 -7.95 8.33
N ASN A 315 8.98 -7.13 7.30
CA ASN A 315 9.97 -6.15 6.87
C ASN A 315 9.66 -4.79 7.51
N MET A 316 10.42 -4.43 8.52
CA MET A 316 10.23 -3.16 9.24
C MET A 316 10.95 -2.02 8.51
N SER A 317 10.22 -0.99 8.12
CA SER A 317 10.74 0.20 7.45
C SER A 317 10.39 1.48 8.22
N GLY A 318 11.32 2.42 8.27
CA GLY A 318 11.10 3.76 8.81
C GLY A 318 10.65 4.77 7.76
N GLU A 319 10.53 4.35 6.51
CA GLU A 319 10.35 5.21 5.33
C GLU A 319 8.93 5.13 4.73
N LEU A 320 7.99 4.37 5.35
CA LEU A 320 6.64 4.15 4.78
C LEU A 320 5.82 5.45 4.71
N TRP A 321 6.07 6.42 5.57
CA TRP A 321 5.47 7.75 5.46
C TRP A 321 5.76 8.43 4.10
N LEU A 322 6.92 8.14 3.48
CA LEU A 322 7.27 8.60 2.13
C LEU A 322 6.75 7.62 1.08
N ALA A 323 6.98 6.33 1.26
CA ALA A 323 6.57 5.30 0.29
C ALA A 323 5.05 5.33 0.07
N GLU A 324 4.26 5.34 1.15
CA GLU A 324 2.81 5.25 1.11
C GLU A 324 2.12 6.62 1.18
N GLY A 325 2.61 7.48 2.09
CA GLY A 325 1.97 8.74 2.34
C GLY A 325 2.13 9.74 1.19
N PHE A 326 3.30 9.79 0.55
CA PHE A 326 3.48 10.62 -0.65
C PHE A 326 2.69 10.06 -1.82
N THR A 327 2.59 8.74 -1.94
CA THR A 327 1.74 8.09 -2.94
C THR A 327 0.27 8.44 -2.73
N SER A 328 -0.23 8.44 -1.49
CA SER A 328 -1.60 8.89 -1.17
C SER A 328 -1.84 10.34 -1.57
N TYR A 329 -0.88 11.24 -1.29
CA TYR A 329 -0.94 12.63 -1.73
C TYR A 329 -1.02 12.76 -3.25
N TYR A 330 -0.16 12.05 -3.98
CA TYR A 330 -0.15 12.10 -5.44
C TYR A 330 -1.36 11.42 -6.06
N GLY A 331 -1.88 10.35 -5.47
CA GLY A 331 -3.14 9.73 -5.88
C GLY A 331 -4.29 10.74 -5.86
N SER A 332 -4.49 11.43 -4.72
CA SER A 332 -5.48 12.49 -4.57
C SER A 332 -5.28 13.64 -5.55
N LEU A 333 -4.03 14.06 -5.75
CA LEU A 333 -3.67 15.16 -6.66
C LEU A 333 -3.83 14.78 -8.13
N SER A 334 -3.46 13.55 -8.52
CA SER A 334 -3.62 13.01 -9.87
C SER A 334 -5.09 12.89 -10.26
N MET A 335 -5.94 12.41 -9.35
CA MET A 335 -7.40 12.41 -9.55
C MET A 335 -7.95 13.80 -9.82
N ARG A 336 -7.48 14.81 -9.09
CA ARG A 336 -7.90 16.20 -9.32
C ARG A 336 -7.34 16.75 -10.63
N ARG A 337 -6.07 16.53 -10.97
CA ARG A 337 -5.41 17.00 -12.20
C ARG A 337 -6.02 16.35 -13.44
N ALA A 338 -6.37 15.08 -13.38
CA ALA A 338 -7.04 14.35 -14.45
C ALA A 338 -8.54 14.71 -14.63
N GLY A 339 -9.11 15.51 -13.70
CA GLY A 339 -10.50 15.97 -13.77
C GLY A 339 -11.52 14.98 -13.21
N PHE A 340 -11.11 13.99 -12.43
CA PHE A 340 -11.99 13.02 -11.76
C PHE A 340 -12.39 13.44 -10.34
N SER A 341 -11.75 14.46 -9.79
CA SER A 341 -12.10 15.10 -8.53
C SER A 341 -12.18 16.61 -8.70
N THR A 342 -12.87 17.31 -7.78
CA THR A 342 -12.98 18.77 -7.75
C THR A 342 -12.00 19.38 -6.74
N ASP A 343 -11.87 20.71 -6.73
CA ASP A 343 -11.07 21.43 -5.72
C ASP A 343 -11.59 21.14 -4.32
N GLU A 344 -12.93 21.07 -4.13
CA GLU A 344 -13.58 20.69 -2.87
C GLU A 344 -13.34 19.22 -2.50
N GLY A 345 -13.28 18.32 -3.50
CA GLY A 345 -12.94 16.92 -3.31
C GLY A 345 -11.53 16.76 -2.77
N LEU A 346 -10.56 17.42 -3.38
CA LEU A 346 -9.18 17.46 -2.92
C LEU A 346 -9.07 18.11 -1.52
N ALA A 347 -9.80 19.21 -1.29
CA ALA A 347 -9.83 19.87 0.01
C ALA A 347 -10.31 18.92 1.12
N ARG A 348 -11.38 18.15 0.87
CA ARG A 348 -11.87 17.16 1.84
C ARG A 348 -10.84 16.08 2.14
N SER A 349 -10.15 15.54 1.13
CA SER A 349 -9.10 14.53 1.31
C SER A 349 -7.96 15.07 2.17
N LEU A 350 -7.32 16.14 1.72
CA LEU A 350 -6.16 16.73 2.41
C LEU A 350 -6.54 17.29 3.79
N GLY A 351 -7.70 17.95 3.89
CA GLY A 351 -8.23 18.46 5.17
C GLY A 351 -8.48 17.34 6.16
N GLY A 352 -9.02 16.22 5.72
CA GLY A 352 -9.22 15.03 6.54
C GLY A 352 -7.89 14.46 7.07
N ALA A 353 -6.91 14.30 6.19
CA ALA A 353 -5.58 13.79 6.57
C ALA A 353 -4.89 14.73 7.59
N VAL A 354 -4.88 16.04 7.33
CA VAL A 354 -4.28 17.03 8.23
C VAL A 354 -5.02 17.09 9.57
N ASN A 355 -6.37 17.10 9.56
CA ASN A 355 -7.17 17.06 10.77
C ASN A 355 -6.87 15.83 11.63
N ALA A 356 -6.76 14.64 11.01
CA ALA A 356 -6.43 13.41 11.72
C ALA A 356 -5.04 13.51 12.39
N VAL A 357 -4.04 14.03 11.69
CA VAL A 357 -2.68 14.20 12.24
C VAL A 357 -2.64 15.19 13.39
N ILE A 358 -3.30 16.34 13.26
CA ILE A 358 -3.30 17.39 14.29
C ILE A 358 -3.99 16.91 15.57
N ASN A 359 -5.12 16.24 15.46
CA ASN A 359 -5.98 15.86 16.58
C ASN A 359 -5.66 14.50 17.20
N SER A 360 -4.87 13.64 16.52
CA SER A 360 -4.51 12.34 17.08
C SER A 360 -3.60 12.44 18.30
N PRO A 361 -3.93 11.76 19.40
CA PRO A 361 -3.03 11.63 20.54
C PRO A 361 -1.73 10.90 20.21
N GLY A 362 -1.73 10.04 19.20
CA GLY A 362 -0.59 9.21 18.80
C GLY A 362 0.67 10.02 18.51
N ARG A 363 0.52 11.23 17.95
CA ARG A 363 1.64 12.14 17.68
C ARG A 363 2.41 12.58 18.95
N LYS A 364 1.79 12.50 20.14
CA LYS A 364 2.50 12.76 21.40
C LYS A 364 3.54 11.70 21.72
N PHE A 365 3.40 10.50 21.17
CA PHE A 365 4.24 9.36 21.46
C PHE A 365 5.28 9.11 20.37
N PHE A 366 4.89 9.19 19.09
CA PHE A 366 5.65 8.70 17.96
C PHE A 366 5.73 9.72 16.81
N SER A 367 6.86 9.72 16.13
CA SER A 367 7.10 10.45 14.88
C SER A 367 6.54 9.70 13.66
N ALA A 368 6.57 10.29 12.46
CA ALA A 368 6.17 9.62 11.22
C ALA A 368 7.06 8.40 10.92
N VAL A 369 8.36 8.48 11.23
CA VAL A 369 9.31 7.37 11.12
C VAL A 369 8.94 6.24 12.09
N ASP A 370 8.61 6.57 13.34
CA ASP A 370 8.22 5.57 14.34
C ASP A 370 6.88 4.92 13.98
N MET A 371 5.92 5.69 13.43
CA MET A 371 4.65 5.16 12.94
C MET A 371 4.87 4.19 11.77
N SER A 372 5.78 4.51 10.85
CA SER A 372 6.17 3.60 9.76
C SER A 372 6.71 2.27 10.31
N ARG A 373 7.55 2.29 11.33
CA ARG A 373 8.11 1.09 11.98
C ARG A 373 7.07 0.24 12.70
N GLN A 374 5.88 0.76 12.96
CA GLN A 374 4.78 0.00 13.57
C GLN A 374 3.94 -0.78 12.55
N ALA A 375 4.20 -0.65 11.26
CA ALA A 375 3.46 -1.36 10.21
C ALA A 375 3.31 -2.88 10.48
N PRO A 376 4.31 -3.61 11.01
CA PRO A 376 4.16 -5.03 11.34
C PRO A 376 3.02 -5.36 12.31
N PHE A 377 2.55 -4.39 13.10
CA PHE A 377 1.47 -4.56 14.09
C PHE A 377 0.11 -4.03 13.63
N VAL A 378 0.07 -3.20 12.59
CA VAL A 378 -1.12 -2.41 12.22
C VAL A 378 -1.56 -2.55 10.78
N ASP A 379 -0.74 -3.17 9.94
CA ASP A 379 -1.04 -3.45 8.54
C ASP A 379 -2.01 -4.65 8.41
N ALA A 380 -2.12 -5.27 7.24
CA ALA A 380 -3.14 -6.25 6.88
C ALA A 380 -3.29 -7.47 7.82
N ALA A 381 -2.29 -7.80 8.66
CA ALA A 381 -2.41 -8.85 9.67
C ALA A 381 -2.93 -8.27 10.99
N GLN A 382 -4.11 -8.73 11.42
CA GLN A 382 -4.76 -8.26 12.65
C GLN A 382 -4.52 -9.24 13.81
N SER A 383 -4.17 -8.69 14.99
CA SER A 383 -4.16 -9.46 16.25
C SER A 383 -5.56 -9.81 16.71
N ILE A 384 -5.69 -10.91 17.46
CA ILE A 384 -6.94 -11.32 18.10
C ILE A 384 -7.29 -10.38 19.26
N ASP A 385 -6.27 -9.97 20.03
CA ASP A 385 -6.43 -9.04 21.14
C ASP A 385 -6.48 -7.58 20.65
N PRO A 386 -7.29 -6.72 21.32
CA PRO A 386 -7.40 -5.33 20.91
C PRO A 386 -6.14 -4.53 21.23
N GLN A 387 -5.82 -3.58 20.36
CA GLN A 387 -4.74 -2.60 20.56
C GLN A 387 -5.32 -1.23 20.91
N ASN A 388 -4.59 -0.43 21.69
CA ASN A 388 -4.92 0.99 21.94
C ASN A 388 -4.50 1.91 20.78
N ARG A 389 -4.65 1.41 19.56
CA ARG A 389 -4.14 1.98 18.32
C ARG A 389 -4.66 3.40 18.05
N VAL A 390 -5.94 3.64 18.32
CA VAL A 390 -6.56 4.96 18.11
C VAL A 390 -5.91 6.05 18.95
N ASN A 391 -5.29 5.69 20.06
CA ASN A 391 -4.60 6.62 20.97
C ASN A 391 -3.09 6.71 20.73
N THR A 392 -2.49 5.74 20.07
CA THR A 392 -1.03 5.60 20.00
C THR A 392 -0.47 5.59 18.58
N PHE A 393 -1.32 5.49 17.56
CA PHE A 393 -0.89 5.32 16.18
C PHE A 393 -1.62 6.28 15.23
N ILE A 394 -0.90 6.81 14.27
CA ILE A 394 -1.44 7.47 13.08
C ILE A 394 -0.96 6.66 11.88
N SER A 395 -1.87 6.31 10.97
CA SER A 395 -1.46 5.61 9.74
C SER A 395 -0.38 6.41 9.01
N TYR A 396 0.70 5.74 8.63
CA TYR A 396 1.79 6.35 7.86
C TYR A 396 1.31 6.81 6.47
N TYR A 397 0.22 6.26 5.94
CA TYR A 397 -0.49 6.80 4.77
C TYR A 397 -0.97 8.22 5.05
N THR A 398 -1.81 8.38 6.07
CA THR A 398 -2.41 9.67 6.45
C THR A 398 -1.35 10.66 6.95
N PHE A 399 -0.39 10.20 7.76
CA PHE A 399 0.65 11.08 8.28
C PHE A 399 1.56 11.57 7.16
N GLY A 400 1.96 10.66 6.27
CA GLY A 400 2.81 11.01 5.12
C GLY A 400 2.08 11.87 4.09
N GLU A 401 0.77 11.66 3.85
CA GLU A 401 -0.05 12.54 2.99
C GLU A 401 -0.06 13.98 3.54
N ALA A 402 -0.26 14.15 4.84
CA ALA A 402 -0.20 15.47 5.47
C ALA A 402 1.19 16.09 5.34
N ILE A 403 2.28 15.32 5.59
CA ILE A 403 3.67 15.80 5.41
C ILE A 403 3.90 16.21 3.95
N ALA A 404 3.47 15.42 2.98
CA ALA A 404 3.61 15.72 1.56
C ALA A 404 2.91 17.02 1.16
N ALA A 405 1.67 17.23 1.62
CA ALA A 405 0.93 18.47 1.41
C ALA A 405 1.65 19.67 2.03
N GLY A 406 2.13 19.53 3.28
CA GLY A 406 2.90 20.56 3.97
C GLY A 406 4.21 20.89 3.27
N LEU A 407 4.95 19.89 2.79
CA LEU A 407 6.21 20.08 2.08
C LEU A 407 5.99 20.73 0.70
N ASP A 408 5.02 20.24 -0.07
CA ASP A 408 4.72 20.80 -1.40
C ASP A 408 4.34 22.29 -1.32
N LEU A 409 3.46 22.65 -0.38
CA LEU A 409 3.04 24.04 -0.19
C LEU A 409 4.19 24.90 0.38
N THR A 410 5.06 24.37 1.23
CA THR A 410 6.27 25.06 1.71
C THR A 410 7.23 25.34 0.56
N LEU A 411 7.49 24.35 -0.29
CA LEU A 411 8.36 24.52 -1.46
C LEU A 411 7.81 25.60 -2.40
N ARG A 412 6.54 25.55 -2.72
CA ARG A 412 5.85 26.50 -3.62
C ARG A 412 5.83 27.93 -3.08
N SER A 413 5.69 28.10 -1.76
CA SER A 413 5.61 29.43 -1.15
C SER A 413 6.99 30.04 -0.84
N ARG A 414 7.97 29.22 -0.47
CA ARG A 414 9.28 29.68 -0.01
C ARG A 414 10.35 29.67 -1.11
N PHE A 415 10.28 28.72 -2.06
CA PHE A 415 11.28 28.53 -3.11
C PHE A 415 10.64 28.73 -4.48
N SER A 416 11.01 29.81 -5.16
CA SER A 416 10.40 30.21 -6.44
C SER A 416 10.50 29.11 -7.50
N GLY A 417 9.36 28.70 -8.02
CA GLY A 417 9.27 27.69 -9.09
C GLY A 417 9.47 26.25 -8.67
N MET A 418 9.67 25.97 -7.38
CA MET A 418 9.87 24.62 -6.85
C MET A 418 8.56 24.01 -6.32
N SER A 419 8.50 22.69 -6.33
CA SER A 419 7.38 21.88 -5.88
C SER A 419 7.86 20.51 -5.38
N LEU A 420 6.95 19.73 -4.82
CA LEU A 420 7.25 18.35 -4.46
C LEU A 420 7.60 17.49 -5.68
N ASP A 421 7.06 17.82 -6.86
CA ASP A 421 7.41 17.14 -8.12
C ASP A 421 8.94 17.19 -8.38
N ASP A 422 9.60 18.29 -8.03
CA ASP A 422 11.06 18.45 -8.23
C ASP A 422 11.85 17.56 -7.27
N PHE A 423 11.37 17.43 -6.02
CA PHE A 423 11.96 16.49 -5.06
C PHE A 423 11.78 15.04 -5.53
N MET A 424 10.57 14.64 -5.96
CA MET A 424 10.32 13.29 -6.44
C MET A 424 11.12 12.95 -7.71
N ARG A 425 11.26 13.90 -8.65
CA ARG A 425 12.15 13.73 -9.82
C ARG A 425 13.61 13.55 -9.41
N ARG A 426 14.06 14.29 -8.39
CA ARG A 426 15.44 14.14 -7.90
C ARG A 426 15.66 12.79 -7.25
N MET A 427 14.70 12.31 -6.46
CA MET A 427 14.69 10.95 -5.90
C MET A 427 14.69 9.91 -7.02
N TRP A 428 13.89 10.10 -8.05
CA TRP A 428 13.84 9.24 -9.22
C TRP A 428 15.20 9.12 -9.93
N VAL A 429 15.83 10.25 -10.21
CA VAL A 429 17.14 10.27 -10.90
C VAL A 429 18.25 9.64 -10.06
N LYS A 430 18.26 9.88 -8.73
CA LYS A 430 19.32 9.38 -7.85
C LYS A 430 19.16 7.91 -7.47
N PHE A 431 17.95 7.48 -7.25
CA PHE A 431 17.65 6.19 -6.63
C PHE A 431 16.83 5.29 -7.57
N GLY A 432 15.74 5.79 -8.13
CA GLY A 432 14.84 4.98 -8.94
C GLY A 432 15.47 4.52 -10.25
N LYS A 433 16.04 5.42 -11.06
CA LYS A 433 16.70 5.06 -12.33
C LYS A 433 17.93 4.19 -12.17
N THR A 434 18.60 4.32 -11.05
CA THR A 434 19.83 3.57 -10.75
C THR A 434 19.54 2.29 -9.99
N GLU A 435 18.29 2.06 -9.60
CA GLU A 435 17.85 0.98 -8.72
C GLU A 435 18.73 0.84 -7.47
N ARG A 436 19.20 1.96 -6.96
CA ARG A 436 19.96 2.06 -5.71
C ARG A 436 19.01 2.39 -4.57
N PRO A 437 18.80 1.49 -3.61
CA PRO A 437 17.94 1.77 -2.47
C PRO A 437 18.39 3.01 -1.68
N TYR A 438 17.44 3.84 -1.24
CA TYR A 438 17.71 5.01 -0.43
C TYR A 438 17.59 4.73 1.07
N THR A 439 18.23 5.55 1.89
CA THR A 439 18.13 5.56 3.34
C THR A 439 17.40 6.81 3.83
N LEU A 440 17.02 6.82 5.11
CA LEU A 440 16.35 7.99 5.71
C LEU A 440 17.24 9.26 5.63
N GLU A 441 18.57 9.12 5.72
CA GLU A 441 19.54 10.21 5.62
C GLU A 441 19.65 10.80 4.18
N ASP A 442 19.29 10.01 3.17
CA ASP A 442 19.27 10.48 1.79
C ASP A 442 18.14 11.50 1.54
N VAL A 443 17.08 11.49 2.37
CA VAL A 443 15.92 12.38 2.22
C VAL A 443 16.28 13.85 2.43
N PRO A 444 16.81 14.29 3.59
CA PRO A 444 17.22 15.69 3.78
C PRO A 444 18.34 16.08 2.82
N THR A 445 19.26 15.18 2.50
CA THR A 445 20.32 15.43 1.52
C THR A 445 19.74 15.79 0.14
N THR A 446 18.78 14.99 -0.33
CA THR A 446 18.13 15.22 -1.63
C THR A 446 17.26 16.47 -1.63
N LEU A 447 16.55 16.74 -0.54
CA LEU A 447 15.75 17.95 -0.38
C LEU A 447 16.65 19.21 -0.38
N GLY A 448 17.81 19.14 0.29
CA GLY A 448 18.81 20.21 0.31
C GLY A 448 19.42 20.47 -1.08
N GLU A 449 19.64 19.43 -1.88
CA GLU A 449 20.08 19.58 -3.27
C GLU A 449 19.02 20.28 -4.15
N VAL A 450 17.76 19.96 -3.96
CA VAL A 450 16.64 20.56 -4.73
C VAL A 450 16.46 22.02 -4.36
N THR A 451 16.45 22.34 -3.08
CA THR A 451 16.18 23.70 -2.59
C THR A 451 17.40 24.62 -2.64
N GLY A 452 18.60 24.06 -2.72
CA GLY A 452 19.84 24.80 -2.50
C GLY A 452 20.03 25.25 -1.04
N ASP A 453 19.21 24.75 -0.11
CA ASP A 453 19.21 25.11 1.31
C ASP A 453 19.23 23.83 2.20
N PRO A 454 20.43 23.28 2.45
CA PRO A 454 20.56 22.10 3.33
C PRO A 454 20.10 22.36 4.76
N ALA A 455 20.17 23.60 5.26
CA ALA A 455 19.72 23.95 6.60
C ALA A 455 18.20 23.82 6.71
N PHE A 456 17.46 24.35 5.73
CA PHE A 456 16.02 24.15 5.63
C PHE A 456 15.66 22.66 5.57
N ALA A 457 16.34 21.89 4.71
CA ALA A 457 16.04 20.49 4.51
C ALA A 457 16.20 19.67 5.80
N ASN A 458 17.31 19.90 6.52
CA ASN A 458 17.56 19.24 7.80
C ASN A 458 16.55 19.66 8.88
N ASP A 459 16.22 20.97 8.97
CA ASP A 459 15.22 21.47 9.92
C ASP A 459 13.84 20.87 9.65
N TYR A 460 13.41 20.85 8.38
CA TYR A 460 12.13 20.27 7.98
C TYR A 460 12.01 18.80 8.39
N VAL A 461 13.01 17.98 8.05
CA VAL A 461 13.03 16.56 8.38
C VAL A 461 13.09 16.36 9.89
N HIS A 462 13.93 17.13 10.60
CA HIS A 462 14.07 17.03 12.05
C HIS A 462 12.76 17.37 12.79
N ARG A 463 12.06 18.40 12.41
CA ARG A 463 10.84 18.84 13.08
C ARG A 463 9.62 18.00 12.75
N TYR A 464 9.39 17.71 11.47
CA TYR A 464 8.12 17.19 10.98
C TYR A 464 8.13 15.71 10.60
N ILE A 465 9.30 15.10 10.43
CA ILE A 465 9.44 13.70 10.01
C ILE A 465 10.00 12.83 11.13
N THR A 466 11.19 13.16 11.65
CA THR A 466 11.80 12.46 12.78
C THR A 466 11.36 13.03 14.14
N GLY A 467 10.91 14.28 14.14
CA GLY A 467 10.25 14.92 15.25
C GLY A 467 8.74 14.69 15.25
N ARG A 468 8.02 15.49 16.03
CA ARG A 468 6.56 15.36 16.26
C ARG A 468 5.80 16.66 16.05
N GLU A 469 6.47 17.69 15.54
CA GLU A 469 5.84 18.93 15.16
C GLU A 469 5.03 18.78 13.87
N VAL A 470 4.16 19.74 13.60
CA VAL A 470 3.41 19.84 12.35
C VAL A 470 3.65 21.21 11.72
N PRO A 471 3.66 21.32 10.39
CA PRO A 471 3.68 22.61 9.71
C PRO A 471 2.47 23.48 10.06
N ASP A 472 2.58 24.79 9.88
CA ASP A 472 1.42 25.68 9.95
C ASP A 472 0.53 25.52 8.71
N TYR A 473 -0.32 24.51 8.75
CA TYR A 473 -1.24 24.22 7.65
C TYR A 473 -2.20 25.35 7.35
N THR A 474 -2.61 26.14 8.35
CA THR A 474 -3.50 27.29 8.15
C THR A 474 -2.82 28.33 7.24
N ALA A 475 -1.60 28.69 7.55
CA ALA A 475 -0.82 29.61 6.70
C ALA A 475 -0.51 29.01 5.33
N LEU A 476 -0.12 27.74 5.25
CA LEU A 476 0.24 27.08 4.01
C LEU A 476 -0.94 26.96 3.03
N PHE A 477 -2.09 26.50 3.46
CA PHE A 477 -3.27 26.40 2.60
C PHE A 477 -3.79 27.76 2.15
N ALA A 478 -3.63 28.80 2.98
CA ALA A 478 -3.98 30.16 2.59
C ALA A 478 -3.18 30.64 1.36
N THR A 479 -1.93 30.20 1.19
CA THR A 479 -1.09 30.55 0.03
C THR A 479 -1.67 30.09 -1.32
N VAL A 480 -2.56 29.12 -1.29
CA VAL A 480 -3.25 28.56 -2.48
C VAL A 480 -4.76 28.83 -2.44
N GLY A 481 -5.23 29.75 -1.58
CA GLY A 481 -6.60 30.20 -1.52
C GLY A 481 -7.58 29.20 -0.90
N PHE A 482 -7.08 28.32 -0.02
CA PHE A 482 -7.91 27.48 0.83
C PHE A 482 -7.91 28.00 2.26
N LEU A 483 -8.96 27.73 2.99
CA LEU A 483 -9.13 28.10 4.40
C LEU A 483 -9.19 26.81 5.23
N PHE A 484 -8.19 26.61 6.09
CA PHE A 484 -8.18 25.56 7.10
C PHE A 484 -8.68 26.15 8.42
N ARG A 485 -9.86 25.70 8.88
CA ARG A 485 -10.56 26.34 9.97
C ARG A 485 -11.29 25.33 10.87
N PRO A 486 -11.64 25.69 12.14
CA PRO A 486 -12.53 24.89 12.96
C PRO A 486 -13.89 24.67 12.28
N VAL A 487 -14.40 23.44 12.38
CA VAL A 487 -15.76 23.10 11.87
C VAL A 487 -16.84 23.78 12.69
N ARG A 488 -16.66 23.79 14.02
CA ARG A 488 -17.62 24.35 15.00
C ARG A 488 -16.85 25.16 16.06
N PRO A 489 -16.46 26.42 15.77
CA PRO A 489 -15.52 27.18 16.62
C PRO A 489 -16.04 27.44 18.03
N ASP A 490 -17.36 27.60 18.19
CA ASP A 490 -17.99 27.92 19.48
C ASP A 490 -18.61 26.70 20.18
N ALA A 491 -18.59 25.52 19.53
CA ALA A 491 -19.18 24.32 20.10
C ALA A 491 -18.26 23.72 21.17
N VAL A 492 -18.86 23.31 22.27
CA VAL A 492 -18.21 22.47 23.27
C VAL A 492 -18.54 21.00 23.01
N TRP A 493 -17.66 20.10 23.39
CA TRP A 493 -17.86 18.69 23.18
C TRP A 493 -17.32 17.83 24.33
N LEU A 494 -17.69 16.56 24.31
CA LEU A 494 -17.18 15.53 25.23
C LEU A 494 -15.98 14.77 24.67
N GLY A 495 -15.64 14.99 23.41
CA GLY A 495 -14.58 14.32 22.67
C GLY A 495 -15.05 13.75 21.33
N ASP A 496 -14.10 13.25 20.54
CA ASP A 496 -14.35 12.60 19.24
C ASP A 496 -14.85 11.17 19.46
N VAL A 497 -16.14 11.05 19.79
CA VAL A 497 -16.80 9.78 20.12
C VAL A 497 -18.14 9.66 19.41
N THR A 498 -18.49 8.43 19.06
CA THR A 498 -19.83 8.09 18.56
C THR A 498 -20.67 7.48 19.68
N PHE A 499 -21.97 7.75 19.65
CA PHE A 499 -22.92 7.28 20.64
C PHE A 499 -24.01 6.43 20.01
N SER A 500 -24.41 5.36 20.72
CA SER A 500 -25.54 4.50 20.34
C SER A 500 -26.61 4.57 21.41
N ALA A 501 -27.84 4.96 21.00
CA ALA A 501 -28.97 5.06 21.94
C ALA A 501 -29.44 3.67 22.40
N THR A 502 -29.82 3.58 23.68
CA THR A 502 -30.41 2.39 24.29
C THR A 502 -31.64 2.78 25.14
N ALA A 503 -32.43 1.83 25.58
CA ALA A 503 -33.57 2.07 26.47
C ALA A 503 -33.16 2.70 27.83
N LYS A 504 -31.92 2.46 28.28
CA LYS A 504 -31.44 2.91 29.61
C LYS A 504 -30.57 4.16 29.56
N GLY A 505 -30.00 4.50 28.39
CA GLY A 505 -29.04 5.59 28.25
C GLY A 505 -28.38 5.59 26.88
N VAL A 506 -27.17 6.09 26.79
CA VAL A 506 -26.38 6.18 25.57
C VAL A 506 -25.07 5.44 25.76
N THR A 507 -24.81 4.44 24.92
CA THR A 507 -23.55 3.69 24.95
C THR A 507 -22.48 4.42 24.13
N VAL A 508 -21.27 4.52 24.66
CA VAL A 508 -20.08 5.00 23.93
C VAL A 508 -19.67 3.93 22.93
N ALA A 509 -19.83 4.18 21.64
CA ALA A 509 -19.67 3.17 20.58
C ALA A 509 -18.24 3.15 20.00
N SER A 510 -17.50 4.27 20.03
CA SER A 510 -16.11 4.35 19.59
C SER A 510 -15.14 4.40 20.77
N ALA A 511 -13.84 4.26 20.50
CA ALA A 511 -12.80 4.45 21.50
C ALA A 511 -12.75 5.92 21.98
N VAL A 512 -12.37 6.12 23.22
CA VAL A 512 -12.22 7.44 23.86
C VAL A 512 -10.76 7.88 23.76
N LEU A 513 -10.52 9.10 23.30
CA LEU A 513 -9.17 9.58 23.01
C LEU A 513 -8.51 10.25 24.21
N ILE A 514 -7.22 9.95 24.40
CA ILE A 514 -6.38 10.52 25.46
C ILE A 514 -6.38 12.07 25.35
N GLY A 515 -6.66 12.72 26.48
CA GLY A 515 -6.68 14.17 26.61
C GLY A 515 -8.00 14.83 26.27
N GLN A 516 -9.03 14.05 25.89
CA GLN A 516 -10.39 14.56 25.67
C GLN A 516 -11.26 14.43 26.93
N PRO A 517 -12.37 15.19 27.03
CA PRO A 517 -13.18 15.26 28.24
C PRO A 517 -13.67 13.92 28.80
N LEU A 518 -14.22 13.03 27.97
CA LEU A 518 -14.67 11.71 28.42
C LEU A 518 -13.54 10.82 28.93
N TYR A 519 -12.36 10.90 28.29
CA TYR A 519 -11.18 10.17 28.79
C TYR A 519 -10.79 10.64 30.20
N GLY A 520 -10.79 11.97 30.43
CA GLY A 520 -10.53 12.56 31.76
C GLY A 520 -11.57 12.17 32.79
N ALA A 521 -12.81 11.93 32.39
CA ALA A 521 -13.90 11.48 33.25
C ALA A 521 -13.86 9.97 33.56
N GLY A 522 -12.94 9.20 32.98
CA GLY A 522 -12.82 7.76 33.18
C GLY A 522 -13.85 6.93 32.42
N VAL A 523 -14.44 7.47 31.37
CA VAL A 523 -15.40 6.79 30.49
C VAL A 523 -14.65 6.09 29.37
N GLU A 524 -15.06 4.86 29.01
CA GLU A 524 -14.44 4.06 27.96
C GLU A 524 -15.50 3.53 26.97
N ARG A 525 -15.04 3.01 25.83
CA ARG A 525 -15.90 2.36 24.85
C ARG A 525 -16.69 1.20 25.48
N GLY A 526 -17.99 1.20 25.24
CA GLY A 526 -18.92 0.22 25.79
C GLY A 526 -19.63 0.68 27.07
N ASP A 527 -19.17 1.76 27.70
CA ASP A 527 -19.84 2.32 28.87
C ASP A 527 -21.18 2.94 28.51
N LEU A 528 -22.15 2.81 29.41
CA LEU A 528 -23.50 3.31 29.26
C LEU A 528 -23.67 4.59 30.08
N ILE A 529 -23.67 5.73 29.43
CA ILE A 529 -23.94 7.03 30.07
C ILE A 529 -25.44 7.13 30.29
N THR A 530 -25.84 7.33 31.56
CA THR A 530 -27.24 7.44 31.99
C THR A 530 -27.65 8.84 32.39
N MET A 531 -26.70 9.63 32.89
CA MET A 531 -26.93 11.03 33.29
C MET A 531 -25.73 11.91 32.93
N LEU A 532 -26.02 13.13 32.55
CA LEU A 532 -25.05 14.19 32.28
C LEU A 532 -25.56 15.46 32.94
N ASP A 533 -24.79 16.02 33.87
CA ASP A 533 -25.11 17.21 34.66
C ASP A 533 -26.55 17.21 35.25
N GLY A 534 -26.91 16.10 35.89
CA GLY A 534 -28.23 15.91 36.47
C GLY A 534 -29.36 15.56 35.49
N HIS A 535 -29.13 15.63 34.19
CA HIS A 535 -30.10 15.28 33.12
C HIS A 535 -29.99 13.82 32.70
N ALA A 536 -31.14 13.12 32.63
CA ALA A 536 -31.18 11.77 32.14
C ALA A 536 -30.97 11.75 30.61
N ILE A 537 -29.98 11.01 30.13
CA ILE A 537 -29.59 10.94 28.72
C ILE A 537 -30.18 9.67 28.06
N ARG A 538 -30.82 9.85 26.89
CA ARG A 538 -31.44 8.76 26.11
C ARG A 538 -31.03 8.74 24.65
N SER A 539 -30.36 9.79 24.17
CA SER A 539 -29.94 9.93 22.76
C SER A 539 -28.71 10.85 22.66
N ALA A 540 -28.01 10.82 21.54
CA ALA A 540 -26.95 11.77 21.23
C ALA A 540 -27.47 13.23 21.24
N ALA A 541 -28.66 13.48 20.68
CA ALA A 541 -29.29 14.79 20.73
C ALA A 541 -29.57 15.27 22.16
N GLY A 542 -29.78 14.35 23.11
CA GLY A 542 -29.88 14.68 24.54
C GLY A 542 -28.56 15.16 25.13
N ILE A 543 -27.43 14.59 24.68
CA ILE A 543 -26.09 15.07 25.03
C ILE A 543 -25.90 16.49 24.47
N ASP A 544 -26.18 16.71 23.18
CA ASP A 544 -26.04 18.01 22.52
C ASP A 544 -26.87 19.08 23.22
N SER A 545 -28.08 18.74 23.68
CA SER A 545 -28.96 19.65 24.41
C SER A 545 -28.37 20.09 25.75
N VAL A 546 -27.67 19.17 26.45
CA VAL A 546 -26.98 19.52 27.71
C VAL A 546 -25.75 20.37 27.42
N LEU A 547 -24.94 19.96 26.42
CA LEU A 547 -23.72 20.71 26.04
C LEU A 547 -24.01 22.15 25.61
N ALA A 548 -25.16 22.40 24.99
CA ALA A 548 -25.58 23.75 24.59
C ALA A 548 -25.82 24.71 25.78
N LEU A 549 -25.89 24.22 27.01
CA LEU A 549 -26.04 25.03 28.23
C LEU A 549 -24.69 25.43 28.85
N HIS A 550 -23.59 24.99 28.29
CA HIS A 550 -22.23 25.08 28.86
C HIS A 550 -21.25 25.77 27.93
N ILE A 551 -20.12 26.18 28.49
CA ILE A 551 -18.98 26.74 27.76
C ILE A 551 -17.70 25.90 27.98
N ALA A 552 -16.70 26.11 27.18
CA ALA A 552 -15.41 25.46 27.37
C ALA A 552 -14.79 25.87 28.72
N GLY A 553 -14.26 24.89 29.44
CA GLY A 553 -13.77 25.05 30.83
C GLY A 553 -14.78 24.62 31.90
N ASP A 554 -16.08 24.52 31.58
CA ASP A 554 -17.06 23.98 32.51
C ASP A 554 -16.78 22.51 32.83
N THR A 555 -17.16 22.09 34.03
CA THR A 555 -17.02 20.71 34.48
C THR A 555 -18.39 20.07 34.62
N LEU A 556 -18.67 19.06 33.84
CA LEU A 556 -19.90 18.28 33.85
C LEU A 556 -19.75 17.00 34.69
N GLU A 557 -20.76 16.72 35.51
CA GLU A 557 -20.85 15.44 36.22
C GLU A 557 -21.53 14.39 35.35
N LEU A 558 -20.91 13.19 35.25
CA LEU A 558 -21.47 12.05 34.54
C LEU A 558 -21.79 10.91 35.51
N ARG A 559 -22.90 10.20 35.20
CA ARG A 559 -23.15 8.87 35.77
C ARG A 559 -23.22 7.87 34.62
N PHE A 560 -22.50 6.78 34.76
CA PHE A 560 -22.41 5.75 33.74
C PHE A 560 -22.27 4.36 34.38
N GLU A 561 -22.56 3.36 33.60
CA GLU A 561 -22.35 1.97 33.96
C GLU A 561 -21.21 1.42 33.08
N SER A 562 -20.15 0.94 33.71
CA SER A 562 -19.01 0.31 33.07
C SER A 562 -18.98 -1.17 33.46
N ARG A 563 -19.18 -2.06 32.48
CA ARG A 563 -19.20 -3.53 32.70
C ARG A 563 -20.10 -3.99 33.87
N GLY A 564 -21.25 -3.35 34.02
CA GLY A 564 -22.22 -3.64 35.07
C GLY A 564 -21.96 -2.92 36.42
N VAL A 565 -20.90 -2.12 36.52
CA VAL A 565 -20.56 -1.34 37.72
C VAL A 565 -20.98 0.11 37.51
N LEU A 566 -21.79 0.65 38.43
CA LEU A 566 -22.15 2.06 38.42
C LEU A 566 -20.94 2.93 38.84
N ALA A 567 -20.67 3.93 38.05
CA ALA A 567 -19.58 4.85 38.24
C ALA A 567 -20.04 6.32 38.02
N SER A 568 -19.23 7.24 38.48
CA SER A 568 -19.39 8.67 38.20
C SER A 568 -18.06 9.25 37.80
N GLY A 569 -18.08 10.26 36.94
CA GLY A 569 -16.91 10.97 36.48
C GLY A 569 -17.18 12.46 36.32
N ARG A 570 -16.12 13.22 36.08
CA ARG A 570 -16.18 14.67 35.82
C ARG A 570 -15.45 14.97 34.52
N ALA A 571 -16.17 15.47 33.52
CA ALA A 571 -15.62 15.88 32.24
C ALA A 571 -15.41 17.40 32.23
N VAL A 572 -14.17 17.86 32.02
CA VAL A 572 -13.88 19.26 31.75
C VAL A 572 -14.06 19.50 30.25
N LEU A 573 -15.05 20.31 29.90
CA LEU A 573 -15.39 20.57 28.49
C LEU A 573 -14.30 21.38 27.80
N THR A 574 -14.08 21.05 26.54
CA THR A 574 -13.18 21.78 25.62
C THR A 574 -13.94 22.21 24.37
N HIS A 575 -13.39 23.15 23.62
CA HIS A 575 -13.88 23.42 22.26
C HIS A 575 -13.69 22.19 21.37
N ASP A 576 -14.60 22.03 20.40
CA ASP A 576 -14.44 21.05 19.34
C ASP A 576 -13.18 21.36 18.54
N SER A 577 -12.23 20.41 18.54
CA SER A 577 -10.95 20.57 17.83
C SER A 577 -11.01 20.15 16.36
N SER A 578 -12.18 19.74 15.86
CA SER A 578 -12.34 19.31 14.47
C SER A 578 -12.08 20.45 13.49
N MET A 579 -11.24 20.19 12.51
CA MET A 579 -10.85 21.15 11.47
C MET A 579 -11.33 20.68 10.09
N GLU A 580 -11.66 21.63 9.23
CA GLU A 580 -11.99 21.39 7.83
C GLU A 580 -11.13 22.25 6.90
N LEU A 581 -10.89 21.76 5.68
CA LEU A 581 -10.28 22.53 4.61
C LEU A 581 -11.34 22.82 3.54
N VAL A 582 -11.55 24.11 3.27
CA VAL A 582 -12.55 24.59 2.29
C VAL A 582 -11.93 25.63 1.37
N LEU A 583 -12.53 25.85 0.21
CA LEU A 583 -12.17 27.00 -0.63
C LEU A 583 -12.53 28.29 0.08
N MET A 584 -11.67 29.32 -0.01
CA MET A 584 -11.96 30.64 0.55
C MET A 584 -13.25 31.20 0.00
N GLU A 585 -13.49 31.03 -1.31
CA GLU A 585 -14.69 31.50 -1.99
C GLU A 585 -15.97 30.84 -1.44
N THR A 586 -15.93 29.53 -1.22
CA THR A 586 -17.07 28.79 -0.62
C THR A 586 -17.33 29.22 0.83
N ALA A 587 -16.29 29.66 1.53
CA ALA A 587 -16.41 30.19 2.89
C ALA A 587 -16.78 31.70 2.94
N GLY A 588 -17.03 32.34 1.81
CA GLY A 588 -17.36 33.77 1.71
C GLY A 588 -16.14 34.70 1.84
N ALA A 589 -14.94 34.16 1.77
CA ALA A 589 -13.69 34.94 1.77
C ALA A 589 -13.16 35.12 0.36
N THR A 590 -12.42 36.20 0.11
CA THR A 590 -11.82 36.47 -1.21
C THR A 590 -10.34 36.10 -1.18
N PRO A 591 -9.90 35.09 -1.97
CA PRO A 591 -8.48 34.79 -2.08
C PRO A 591 -7.73 35.90 -2.86
N SER A 592 -6.45 36.11 -2.56
CA SER A 592 -5.64 37.06 -3.31
C SER A 592 -5.40 36.58 -4.75
N PRO A 593 -5.09 37.48 -5.72
CA PRO A 593 -4.71 37.10 -7.08
C PRO A 593 -3.51 36.16 -7.12
N GLU A 594 -2.56 36.33 -6.21
CA GLU A 594 -1.36 35.47 -6.04
C GLU A 594 -1.77 34.06 -5.59
N ALA A 595 -2.66 33.95 -4.61
CA ALA A 595 -3.16 32.66 -4.12
C ALA A 595 -3.92 31.90 -5.21
N LEU A 596 -4.76 32.60 -6.00
CA LEU A 596 -5.44 32.01 -7.15
C LEU A 596 -4.46 31.53 -8.23
N THR A 597 -3.38 32.30 -8.45
CA THR A 597 -2.36 31.90 -9.42
C THR A 597 -1.56 30.70 -8.91
N ALA A 598 -1.22 30.68 -7.62
CA ALA A 598 -0.55 29.55 -6.98
C ALA A 598 -1.43 28.28 -7.03
N ARG A 599 -2.73 28.39 -6.74
CA ARG A 599 -3.69 27.28 -6.87
C ARG A 599 -3.71 26.73 -8.29
N ARG A 600 -3.87 27.59 -9.30
CA ARG A 600 -3.86 27.15 -10.70
C ARG A 600 -2.58 26.41 -11.08
N ARG A 601 -1.41 26.85 -10.61
CA ARG A 601 -0.12 26.18 -10.85
C ARG A 601 -0.03 24.82 -10.12
N TRP A 602 -0.52 24.77 -8.91
CA TRP A 602 -0.53 23.54 -8.09
C TRP A 602 -1.39 22.45 -8.72
N LEU A 603 -2.60 22.82 -9.16
CA LEU A 603 -3.62 21.92 -9.69
C LEU A 603 -3.56 21.76 -11.21
N ALA A 604 -2.60 22.39 -11.89
CA ALA A 604 -2.44 22.23 -13.32
C ALA A 604 -2.08 20.80 -13.71
N SER A 605 -2.72 20.30 -14.77
CA SER A 605 -2.40 18.99 -15.35
C SER A 605 -0.93 18.90 -15.71
N LYS A 606 -0.35 17.75 -15.48
CA LYS A 606 1.03 17.38 -15.87
C LYS A 606 1.07 16.52 -17.12
N ALA A 607 -0.08 16.03 -17.59
CA ALA A 607 -0.17 15.32 -18.85
C ALA A 607 0.32 16.19 -20.01
N GLY A 608 1.22 15.66 -20.82
CA GLY A 608 1.79 16.41 -21.97
C GLY A 608 3.00 17.29 -21.65
N ILE A 609 3.57 17.24 -20.45
CA ILE A 609 4.90 17.78 -20.19
C ILE A 609 5.91 17.05 -21.10
N ALA A 610 6.86 17.79 -21.69
CA ALA A 610 7.84 17.23 -22.62
C ALA A 610 8.60 16.07 -21.97
N GLY A 611 8.44 14.87 -22.53
CA GLY A 611 8.97 13.61 -21.97
C GLY A 611 7.91 12.71 -21.34
N ALA A 612 6.73 13.22 -21.02
CA ALA A 612 5.63 12.37 -20.57
C ALA A 612 5.02 11.56 -21.74
N PRO A 613 4.54 10.36 -21.50
CA PRO A 613 3.88 9.54 -22.54
C PRO A 613 2.63 10.24 -23.09
N ARG A 614 2.46 10.19 -24.41
CA ARG A 614 1.25 10.67 -25.11
C ARG A 614 0.32 9.50 -25.37
#